data_6f35d6f713c6ae7881c5c65838172e4f
#
_entry.id   6f35d6f713c6ae7881c5c65838172e4f
#
_cell.length_a   1.000
_cell.length_b   1.000
_cell.length_c   1.000
_cell.angle_alpha   90.00
_cell.angle_beta   90.00
_cell.angle_gamma   90.00
#
_symmetry.space_group_name_H-M   'P 1'
#
loop_
_entity.id
_entity.type
_entity.pdbx_description
1 polymer ?
#
loop_
_entity_poly.entity_id
_entity_poly.type
_entity_poly.pdbx_seq_one_letter_code
_entity_poly.pdbx_strand_id
1 'polypeptide(L)'
;PALIPWHVASVQAHIESLVASAEHVRFLWSPHAHMITVDRASRTDERRTPTQTSRIAPPLIKALLFASRFHASLPAPVSRAAFALTHARAPPVPRNELDTPGGLRPVRTDTAISVRVDDAPRVFNFDCLCEQYTTEYAVPFEYTGAALVAIRAWLQEEHARPDGERIHFPIEVRFVDADGIWLSPSYGRRTCYIGLVQYRPYRWPVRYRRLFARFEALMRQFDGRPHWAKTHTAYRPELLTL
;
A
#
# COMPACT_ATOMS: atom_id res chain seq x y z
N PRO A 1 -9.36 4.55 8.89
CA PRO A 1 -7.92 4.40 8.68
C PRO A 1 -7.15 5.14 9.76
N ALA A 2 -6.13 4.50 10.34
CA ALA A 2 -5.22 5.13 11.29
C ALA A 2 -3.88 5.44 10.60
N LEU A 3 -3.36 6.65 10.80
CA LEU A 3 -2.05 7.06 10.30
C LEU A 3 -0.98 6.67 11.32
N ILE A 4 -0.02 5.85 10.92
CA ILE A 4 1.08 5.42 11.77
C ILE A 4 2.39 5.85 11.10
N PRO A 5 3.27 6.60 11.78
CA PRO A 5 4.59 6.89 11.27
C PRO A 5 5.39 5.60 11.10
N TRP A 6 6.10 5.51 9.98
CA TRP A 6 6.91 4.34 9.69
C TRP A 6 8.16 4.27 10.56
N HIS A 7 8.06 3.52 11.64
CA HIS A 7 9.24 2.98 12.33
C HIS A 7 9.27 1.48 12.08
N VAL A 8 10.19 1.03 11.26
CA VAL A 8 10.29 -0.37 10.80
C VAL A 8 10.25 -1.35 11.96
N ALA A 9 10.98 -1.10 13.04
CA ALA A 9 10.98 -1.94 14.23
C ALA A 9 9.58 -2.01 14.91
N SER A 10 8.83 -0.91 14.91
CA SER A 10 7.51 -0.86 15.53
C SER A 10 6.47 -1.65 14.73
N VAL A 11 6.48 -1.55 13.40
CA VAL A 11 5.55 -2.32 12.56
C VAL A 11 5.88 -3.80 12.63
N GLN A 12 7.14 -4.17 12.54
CA GLN A 12 7.59 -5.56 12.61
C GLN A 12 7.20 -6.22 13.95
N ALA A 13 7.32 -5.49 15.06
CA ALA A 13 6.94 -5.99 16.38
C ALA A 13 5.42 -6.12 16.59
N HIS A 14 4.59 -5.47 15.76
CA HIS A 14 3.15 -5.36 15.97
C HIS A 14 2.28 -5.84 14.79
N ILE A 15 2.90 -6.40 13.73
CA ILE A 15 2.17 -6.87 12.53
C ILE A 15 1.05 -7.83 12.93
N GLU A 16 1.32 -8.82 13.78
CA GLU A 16 0.31 -9.80 14.22
C GLU A 16 -0.87 -9.13 14.90
N SER A 17 -0.62 -8.24 15.86
CA SER A 17 -1.70 -7.57 16.59
C SER A 17 -2.50 -6.62 15.70
N LEU A 18 -1.84 -5.96 14.74
CA LEU A 18 -2.50 -5.11 13.76
C LEU A 18 -3.39 -5.94 12.82
N VAL A 19 -2.88 -7.06 12.31
CA VAL A 19 -3.64 -7.94 11.41
C VAL A 19 -4.81 -8.59 12.13
N ALA A 20 -4.66 -8.97 13.41
CA ALA A 20 -5.73 -9.51 14.24
C ALA A 20 -6.78 -8.47 14.68
N SER A 21 -6.56 -7.17 14.43
CA SER A 21 -7.42 -6.09 14.95
C SER A 21 -8.75 -5.90 14.21
N ALA A 22 -8.96 -6.55 13.06
CA ALA A 22 -10.20 -6.51 12.29
C ALA A 22 -10.28 -7.70 11.34
N GLU A 23 -11.47 -7.95 10.79
CA GLU A 23 -11.73 -9.01 9.81
C GLU A 23 -10.90 -8.85 8.53
N HIS A 24 -10.71 -7.59 8.10
CA HIS A 24 -9.87 -7.24 6.94
C HIS A 24 -8.95 -6.09 7.32
N VAL A 25 -7.66 -6.28 7.09
CA VAL A 25 -6.64 -5.27 7.35
C VAL A 25 -5.74 -5.09 6.13
N ARG A 26 -5.50 -3.83 5.77
CA ARG A 26 -4.48 -3.51 4.78
C ARG A 26 -3.69 -2.28 5.21
N PHE A 27 -2.45 -2.21 4.75
CA PHE A 27 -1.62 -1.03 4.92
C PHE A 27 -1.44 -0.33 3.57
N LEU A 28 -1.49 0.99 3.59
CA LEU A 28 -1.09 1.84 2.47
C LEU A 28 0.16 2.61 2.90
N TRP A 29 1.30 2.10 2.51
CA TRP A 29 2.57 2.72 2.83
C TRP A 29 2.93 3.77 1.80
N SER A 30 3.05 5.03 2.23
CA SER A 30 3.48 6.18 1.43
C SER A 30 4.97 6.47 1.68
N PRO A 31 5.90 5.92 0.88
CA PRO A 31 7.34 6.01 1.14
C PRO A 31 7.86 7.45 1.20
N HIS A 32 7.38 8.32 0.32
CA HIS A 32 7.79 9.73 0.28
C HIS A 32 7.26 10.57 1.44
N ALA A 33 6.14 10.16 2.05
CA ALA A 33 5.58 10.80 3.23
C ALA A 33 6.07 10.18 4.54
N HIS A 34 6.80 9.05 4.47
CA HIS A 34 7.22 8.25 5.62
C HIS A 34 6.05 7.83 6.53
N MET A 35 4.90 7.55 5.93
CA MET A 35 3.66 7.25 6.65
C MET A 35 3.03 5.96 6.16
N ILE A 36 2.40 5.23 7.07
CA ILE A 36 1.51 4.12 6.77
C ILE A 36 0.10 4.50 7.21
N THR A 37 -0.85 4.29 6.32
CA THR A 37 -2.28 4.29 6.66
C THR A 37 -2.70 2.84 6.90
N VAL A 38 -3.30 2.56 8.04
CA VAL A 38 -3.87 1.24 8.35
C VAL A 38 -5.37 1.30 8.15
N ASP A 39 -5.86 0.61 7.14
CA ASP A 39 -7.28 0.44 6.90
C ASP A 39 -7.75 -0.86 7.60
N ARG A 40 -8.78 -0.74 8.41
CA ARG A 40 -9.45 -1.86 9.08
C ARG A 40 -10.90 -1.89 8.66
N ALA A 41 -11.41 -3.05 8.30
CA ALA A 41 -12.80 -3.23 7.95
C ALA A 41 -13.35 -4.51 8.59
N SER A 42 -14.54 -4.40 9.15
CA SER A 42 -15.32 -5.51 9.70
C SER A 42 -16.77 -5.35 9.31
N ARG A 43 -17.50 -6.45 9.23
CA ARG A 43 -18.93 -6.43 8.97
C ARG A 43 -19.67 -5.76 10.12
N THR A 44 -20.72 -5.01 9.82
CA THR A 44 -21.56 -4.33 10.80
C THR A 44 -22.97 -4.17 10.25
N ASP A 45 -23.95 -4.08 11.13
CA ASP A 45 -25.36 -3.78 10.81
C ASP A 45 -25.68 -2.27 10.95
N GLU A 46 -24.65 -1.44 11.18
CA GLU A 46 -24.81 0.00 11.29
C GLU A 46 -25.27 0.63 9.96
N ARG A 47 -25.96 1.77 10.07
CA ARG A 47 -26.42 2.51 8.89
C ARG A 47 -25.25 3.09 8.12
N ARG A 48 -25.39 3.11 6.78
CA ARG A 48 -24.41 3.73 5.89
C ARG A 48 -24.15 5.18 6.26
N THR A 49 -22.87 5.55 6.25
CA THR A 49 -22.45 6.94 6.43
C THR A 49 -22.47 7.68 5.09
N PRO A 50 -22.92 8.94 5.03
CA PRO A 50 -22.84 9.74 3.82
C PRO A 50 -21.39 9.86 3.33
N THR A 51 -21.14 9.53 2.08
CA THR A 51 -19.80 9.66 1.48
C THR A 51 -19.58 11.07 0.99
N GLN A 52 -18.68 11.81 1.61
CA GLN A 52 -18.22 13.10 1.09
C GLN A 52 -17.02 12.87 0.16
N THR A 53 -17.26 12.86 -1.15
CA THR A 53 -16.19 12.82 -2.15
C THR A 53 -15.78 14.23 -2.54
N SER A 54 -14.49 14.54 -2.47
CA SER A 54 -13.97 15.78 -3.01
C SER A 54 -14.00 15.72 -4.54
N ARG A 55 -14.65 16.68 -5.20
CA ARG A 55 -14.67 16.76 -6.66
C ARG A 55 -13.41 17.38 -7.25
N ILE A 56 -12.64 18.12 -6.46
CA ILE A 56 -11.45 18.88 -6.90
C ILE A 56 -10.17 18.07 -6.72
N ALA A 57 -10.05 17.29 -5.65
CA ALA A 57 -8.83 16.55 -5.34
C ALA A 57 -8.43 15.52 -6.42
N PRO A 58 -9.32 14.69 -6.98
CA PRO A 58 -8.95 13.72 -8.02
C PRO A 58 -8.35 14.35 -9.28
N PRO A 59 -8.95 15.35 -9.94
CA PRO A 59 -8.35 15.94 -11.14
C PRO A 59 -7.05 16.70 -10.84
N LEU A 60 -6.92 17.34 -9.67
CA LEU A 60 -5.68 17.97 -9.26
C LEU A 60 -4.55 16.97 -9.05
N ILE A 61 -4.82 15.88 -8.33
CA ILE A 61 -3.83 14.81 -8.14
C ILE A 61 -3.41 14.22 -9.49
N LYS A 62 -4.33 13.99 -10.41
CA LYS A 62 -4.04 13.48 -11.74
C LYS A 62 -3.14 14.44 -12.54
N ALA A 63 -3.39 15.74 -12.48
CA ALA A 63 -2.57 16.76 -13.13
C ALA A 63 -1.15 16.82 -12.52
N LEU A 64 -1.05 16.76 -11.19
CA LEU A 64 0.24 16.73 -10.49
C LEU A 64 1.04 15.47 -10.81
N LEU A 65 0.41 14.30 -10.86
CA LEU A 65 1.04 13.06 -11.28
C LEU A 65 1.51 13.11 -12.74
N PHE A 66 0.73 13.77 -13.62
CA PHE A 66 1.16 14.00 -15.01
C PHE A 66 2.39 14.91 -15.07
N ALA A 67 2.38 16.00 -14.32
CA ALA A 67 3.52 16.92 -14.26
C ALA A 67 4.79 16.24 -13.72
N SER A 68 4.65 15.31 -12.78
CA SER A 68 5.78 14.60 -12.15
C SER A 68 6.60 13.74 -13.13
N ARG A 69 6.08 13.42 -14.30
CA ARG A 69 6.80 12.65 -15.33
C ARG A 69 7.93 13.42 -16.00
N PHE A 70 7.88 14.74 -15.99
CA PHE A 70 8.84 15.57 -16.72
C PHE A 70 10.19 15.73 -16.01
N HIS A 71 10.22 15.51 -14.68
CA HIS A 71 11.47 15.62 -13.93
C HIS A 71 11.51 14.63 -12.75
N ALA A 72 12.64 13.94 -12.58
CA ALA A 72 12.81 12.89 -11.58
C ALA A 72 12.64 13.36 -10.11
N SER A 73 12.78 14.66 -9.83
CA SER A 73 12.58 15.22 -8.48
C SER A 73 11.11 15.47 -8.11
N LEU A 74 10.20 15.51 -9.11
CA LEU A 74 8.79 15.88 -8.88
C LEU A 74 7.93 14.77 -8.23
N PRO A 75 8.13 13.47 -8.47
CA PRO A 75 7.27 12.44 -7.86
C PRO A 75 7.21 12.51 -6.34
N ALA A 76 8.32 12.79 -5.65
CA ALA A 76 8.34 12.85 -4.19
C ALA A 76 7.50 14.00 -3.61
N PRO A 77 7.66 15.27 -4.02
CA PRO A 77 6.79 16.36 -3.55
C PRO A 77 5.33 16.17 -3.99
N VAL A 78 5.08 15.64 -5.20
CA VAL A 78 3.72 15.36 -5.68
C VAL A 78 3.05 14.28 -4.82
N SER A 79 3.75 13.19 -4.49
CA SER A 79 3.21 12.14 -3.62
C SER A 79 2.94 12.66 -2.21
N ARG A 80 3.80 13.52 -1.66
CA ARG A 80 3.54 14.18 -0.36
C ARG A 80 2.33 15.12 -0.42
N ALA A 81 2.19 15.91 -1.47
CA ALA A 81 1.04 16.78 -1.67
C ALA A 81 -0.26 15.97 -1.83
N ALA A 82 -0.24 14.90 -2.63
CA ALA A 82 -1.37 14.00 -2.78
C ALA A 82 -1.77 13.35 -1.45
N PHE A 83 -0.78 12.89 -0.67
CA PHE A 83 -1.01 12.36 0.68
C PHE A 83 -1.66 13.40 1.60
N ALA A 84 -1.14 14.62 1.64
CA ALA A 84 -1.68 15.72 2.44
C ALA A 84 -3.12 16.07 2.03
N LEU A 85 -3.40 16.14 0.73
CA LEU A 85 -4.75 16.45 0.20
C LEU A 85 -5.77 15.35 0.53
N THR A 86 -5.38 14.08 0.50
CA THR A 86 -6.27 12.97 0.84
C THR A 86 -6.58 12.88 2.32
N HIS A 87 -5.66 13.34 3.17
CA HIS A 87 -5.78 13.24 4.65
C HIS A 87 -6.13 14.56 5.35
N ALA A 88 -6.16 15.69 4.61
CA ALA A 88 -6.42 17.03 5.17
C ALA A 88 -7.81 17.20 5.82
N ARG A 89 -8.76 16.30 5.55
CA ARG A 89 -10.15 16.39 6.01
C ARG A 89 -10.54 15.36 7.06
N ALA A 90 -9.58 14.55 7.50
CA ALA A 90 -9.92 13.58 8.53
C ALA A 90 -10.06 14.30 9.88
N PRO A 91 -11.20 14.13 10.60
CA PRO A 91 -11.41 14.80 11.88
C PRO A 91 -10.39 14.31 12.92
N PRO A 92 -9.98 15.15 13.88
CA PRO A 92 -9.13 14.72 14.99
C PRO A 92 -9.85 13.69 15.83
N VAL A 93 -9.16 12.63 16.24
CA VAL A 93 -9.71 11.55 17.05
C VAL A 93 -9.55 11.88 18.53
N PRO A 94 -10.58 11.65 19.37
CA PRO A 94 -10.44 11.70 20.83
C PRO A 94 -9.33 10.75 21.31
N ARG A 95 -8.52 11.21 22.27
CA ARG A 95 -7.37 10.47 22.82
C ARG A 95 -7.70 9.07 23.37
N ASN A 96 -8.91 8.86 23.81
CA ASN A 96 -9.41 7.61 24.39
C ASN A 96 -9.70 6.50 23.36
N GLU A 97 -9.80 6.82 22.07
CA GLU A 97 -10.01 5.82 20.99
C GLU A 97 -8.68 5.37 20.33
N LEU A 98 -7.56 5.93 20.79
CA LEU A 98 -6.22 5.67 20.23
C LEU A 98 -5.49 4.49 20.91
N ASP A 99 -6.07 3.88 21.95
CA ASP A 99 -5.54 2.67 22.56
C ASP A 99 -5.76 1.46 21.65
N THR A 100 -4.91 1.36 20.65
CA THR A 100 -4.79 0.15 19.85
C THR A 100 -4.22 -0.96 20.72
N PRO A 101 -4.80 -2.18 20.66
CA PRO A 101 -4.17 -3.34 21.29
C PRO A 101 -2.71 -3.47 20.84
N GLY A 102 -1.77 -3.48 21.77
CA GLY A 102 -0.36 -3.59 21.47
C GLY A 102 0.47 -2.33 21.71
N GLY A 103 -0.11 -1.24 22.25
CA GLY A 103 0.66 -0.07 22.70
C GLY A 103 1.30 0.78 21.59
N LEU A 104 0.86 0.63 20.34
CA LEU A 104 1.24 1.51 19.23
C LEU A 104 0.64 2.90 19.47
N ARG A 105 1.39 3.75 20.15
CA ARG A 105 1.02 5.17 20.21
C ARG A 105 1.32 5.81 18.85
N PRO A 106 0.32 6.43 18.20
CA PRO A 106 0.60 7.27 17.04
C PRO A 106 1.57 8.39 17.47
N VAL A 107 2.62 8.60 16.68
CA VAL A 107 3.67 9.59 16.97
C VAL A 107 3.15 11.04 16.88
N ARG A 108 1.96 11.24 16.32
CA ARG A 108 1.30 12.56 16.28
C ARG A 108 -0.09 12.48 16.89
N THR A 109 -0.38 13.44 17.75
CA THR A 109 -1.66 13.60 18.45
C THR A 109 -2.84 14.04 17.55
N ASP A 110 -2.57 14.31 16.29
CA ASP A 110 -3.49 14.73 15.24
C ASP A 110 -3.79 13.61 14.22
N THR A 111 -3.66 12.36 14.64
CA THR A 111 -3.94 11.21 13.80
C THR A 111 -5.43 11.12 13.54
N ALA A 112 -5.82 11.39 12.32
CA ALA A 112 -7.20 11.33 11.92
C ALA A 112 -7.61 9.88 11.70
N ILE A 113 -8.59 9.39 12.45
CA ILE A 113 -9.35 8.18 12.13
C ILE A 113 -10.60 8.63 11.40
N SER A 114 -10.85 8.10 10.21
CA SER A 114 -12.14 8.24 9.57
C SER A 114 -12.85 6.90 9.60
N VAL A 115 -14.08 6.87 10.07
CA VAL A 115 -14.93 5.69 10.03
C VAL A 115 -15.93 5.86 8.91
N ARG A 116 -16.11 4.82 8.12
CA ARG A 116 -17.10 4.77 7.05
C ARG A 116 -17.82 3.45 7.09
N VAL A 117 -19.13 3.51 7.02
CA VAL A 117 -20.01 2.35 6.85
C VAL A 117 -20.62 2.41 5.45
N ASP A 118 -20.40 1.37 4.65
CA ASP A 118 -20.92 1.28 3.28
C ASP A 118 -21.02 -0.20 2.87
N ASP A 119 -21.61 -0.48 1.70
CA ASP A 119 -21.61 -1.82 1.14
C ASP A 119 -20.19 -2.32 0.87
N ALA A 120 -19.94 -3.61 1.05
CA ALA A 120 -18.64 -4.22 0.87
C ALA A 120 -17.94 -3.84 -0.45
N PRO A 121 -18.60 -3.86 -1.62
CA PRO A 121 -17.96 -3.41 -2.86
C PRO A 121 -17.49 -1.96 -2.83
N ARG A 122 -18.16 -1.09 -2.09
CA ARG A 122 -17.80 0.33 -1.99
C ARG A 122 -16.73 0.61 -0.94
N VAL A 123 -16.56 -0.29 0.04
CA VAL A 123 -15.49 -0.20 1.04
C VAL A 123 -14.16 -0.64 0.44
N PHE A 124 -14.16 -1.73 -0.34
CA PHE A 124 -12.94 -2.34 -0.88
C PHE A 124 -12.54 -1.83 -2.26
N ASN A 125 -13.52 -1.45 -3.10
CA ASN A 125 -13.24 -0.87 -4.41
C ASN A 125 -13.16 0.66 -4.32
N PHE A 126 -12.04 1.20 -4.70
CA PHE A 126 -11.87 2.64 -4.83
C PHE A 126 -11.37 2.99 -6.24
N ASP A 127 -11.76 4.16 -6.69
CA ASP A 127 -11.32 4.68 -7.98
C ASP A 127 -9.81 4.94 -7.95
N CYS A 128 -9.08 4.25 -8.83
CA CYS A 128 -7.63 4.40 -8.97
C CYS A 128 -7.23 5.68 -9.73
N LEU A 129 -8.15 6.58 -10.06
CA LEU A 129 -7.96 7.87 -10.74
C LEU A 129 -7.45 7.77 -12.18
N CYS A 130 -6.58 6.84 -12.50
CA CYS A 130 -6.00 6.66 -13.83
C CYS A 130 -5.60 5.21 -14.08
N GLU A 131 -5.40 4.89 -15.36
CA GLU A 131 -4.76 3.63 -15.73
C GLU A 131 -3.40 3.51 -15.06
N GLN A 132 -2.95 2.27 -14.86
CA GLN A 132 -1.75 1.99 -14.08
C GLN A 132 -1.02 0.76 -14.57
N TYR A 133 0.28 0.74 -14.36
CA TYR A 133 1.06 -0.49 -14.32
C TYR A 133 1.09 -0.99 -12.88
N THR A 134 0.90 -2.29 -12.68
CA THR A 134 0.88 -2.89 -11.35
C THR A 134 1.69 -4.17 -11.33
N THR A 135 2.44 -4.38 -10.25
CA THR A 135 3.06 -5.66 -9.90
C THR A 135 2.73 -5.97 -8.46
N GLU A 136 2.56 -7.23 -8.13
CA GLU A 136 2.20 -7.66 -6.78
C GLU A 136 2.70 -9.08 -6.53
N TYR A 137 3.23 -9.33 -5.35
CA TYR A 137 3.74 -10.62 -4.91
C TYR A 137 3.19 -11.00 -3.55
N ALA A 138 2.89 -12.28 -3.36
CA ALA A 138 2.48 -12.89 -2.11
C ALA A 138 3.70 -13.55 -1.45
N VAL A 139 4.24 -12.95 -0.40
CA VAL A 139 5.33 -13.53 0.41
C VAL A 139 4.75 -14.26 1.61
N PRO A 140 5.41 -15.31 2.17
CA PRO A 140 5.00 -15.90 3.42
C PRO A 140 4.86 -14.85 4.52
N PHE A 141 3.83 -14.98 5.33
CA PHE A 141 3.47 -13.98 6.34
C PHE A 141 4.62 -13.65 7.30
N GLU A 142 5.39 -14.64 7.70
CA GLU A 142 6.56 -14.53 8.58
C GLU A 142 7.66 -13.63 8.01
N TYR A 143 7.76 -13.51 6.69
CA TYR A 143 8.72 -12.62 6.04
C TYR A 143 8.23 -11.18 5.84
N THR A 144 6.99 -10.86 6.21
CA THR A 144 6.42 -9.51 6.00
C THR A 144 7.34 -8.40 6.50
N GLY A 145 7.78 -8.49 7.75
CA GLY A 145 8.64 -7.46 8.35
C GLY A 145 9.97 -7.30 7.61
N ALA A 146 10.64 -8.43 7.33
CA ALA A 146 11.92 -8.44 6.63
C ALA A 146 11.79 -7.90 5.19
N ALA A 147 10.73 -8.29 4.46
CA ALA A 147 10.44 -7.81 3.11
C ALA A 147 10.21 -6.29 3.08
N LEU A 148 9.42 -5.74 4.01
CA LEU A 148 9.17 -4.31 4.10
C LEU A 148 10.45 -3.52 4.44
N VAL A 149 11.32 -4.05 5.30
CA VAL A 149 12.65 -3.47 5.58
C VAL A 149 13.51 -3.42 4.32
N ALA A 150 13.58 -4.53 3.61
CA ALA A 150 14.36 -4.64 2.38
C ALA A 150 13.83 -3.72 1.27
N ILE A 151 12.51 -3.62 1.10
CA ILE A 151 11.88 -2.68 0.17
C ILE A 151 12.24 -1.24 0.55
N ARG A 152 12.19 -0.89 1.82
CA ARG A 152 12.56 0.46 2.28
C ARG A 152 14.01 0.80 1.95
N ALA A 153 14.95 -0.09 2.24
CA ALA A 153 16.36 0.10 1.95
C ALA A 153 16.58 0.29 0.44
N TRP A 154 16.02 -0.61 -0.37
CA TRP A 154 16.08 -0.50 -1.81
C TRP A 154 15.49 0.81 -2.36
N LEU A 155 14.31 1.25 -1.85
CA LEU A 155 13.71 2.51 -2.29
C LEU A 155 14.54 3.72 -1.91
N GLN A 156 15.21 3.71 -0.76
CA GLN A 156 16.14 4.78 -0.36
C GLN A 156 17.30 4.90 -1.34
N GLU A 157 17.92 3.77 -1.72
CA GLU A 157 18.97 3.73 -2.73
C GLU A 157 18.49 4.20 -4.11
N GLU A 158 17.34 3.67 -4.57
CA GLU A 158 16.76 4.00 -5.88
C GLU A 158 16.38 5.49 -5.96
N HIS A 159 15.84 6.05 -4.87
CA HIS A 159 15.47 7.46 -4.81
C HIS A 159 16.66 8.40 -4.65
N ALA A 160 17.80 7.96 -4.16
CA ALA A 160 19.03 8.74 -4.10
C ALA A 160 19.72 8.89 -5.48
N ARG A 161 19.44 7.98 -6.41
CA ARG A 161 20.05 8.01 -7.75
C ARG A 161 19.45 9.10 -8.62
N PRO A 162 20.25 9.88 -9.38
CA PRO A 162 19.73 10.90 -10.31
C PRO A 162 18.80 10.32 -11.39
N ASP A 163 19.12 9.10 -11.90
CA ASP A 163 18.37 8.37 -12.91
C ASP A 163 17.35 7.39 -12.33
N GLY A 164 17.20 7.37 -11.00
CA GLY A 164 16.34 6.43 -10.27
C GLY A 164 14.87 6.58 -10.63
N GLU A 165 14.17 5.46 -10.75
CA GLU A 165 12.72 5.47 -10.92
C GLU A 165 12.04 5.74 -9.58
N ARG A 166 11.09 6.66 -9.56
CA ARG A 166 10.36 7.07 -8.35
C ARG A 166 9.02 6.37 -8.32
N ILE A 167 8.69 5.83 -7.16
CA ILE A 167 7.34 5.32 -6.91
C ILE A 167 6.35 6.49 -6.88
N HIS A 168 5.19 6.32 -7.50
CA HIS A 168 4.20 7.40 -7.61
C HIS A 168 3.16 7.33 -6.50
N PHE A 169 2.89 6.14 -5.96
CA PHE A 169 1.74 5.92 -5.09
C PHE A 169 2.09 5.04 -3.88
N PRO A 170 1.20 4.96 -2.89
CA PRO A 170 1.41 4.06 -1.77
C PRO A 170 1.61 2.62 -2.21
N ILE A 171 2.51 1.93 -1.53
CA ILE A 171 2.65 0.48 -1.59
C ILE A 171 1.48 -0.11 -0.82
N GLU A 172 0.72 -0.98 -1.47
CA GLU A 172 -0.36 -1.71 -0.83
C GLU A 172 0.18 -2.97 -0.18
N VAL A 173 -0.18 -3.21 1.08
CA VAL A 173 0.17 -4.42 1.83
C VAL A 173 -1.12 -5.03 2.37
N ARG A 174 -1.40 -6.27 1.97
CA ARG A 174 -2.62 -6.99 2.35
C ARG A 174 -2.27 -8.33 2.95
N PHE A 175 -3.14 -8.84 3.79
CA PHE A 175 -2.93 -10.10 4.50
C PHE A 175 -4.03 -11.09 4.15
N VAL A 176 -3.65 -12.32 3.87
CA VAL A 176 -4.56 -13.40 3.47
C VAL A 176 -4.15 -14.68 4.17
N ASP A 177 -5.13 -15.36 4.76
CA ASP A 177 -4.90 -16.66 5.36
C ASP A 177 -4.60 -17.72 4.30
N ALA A 178 -4.04 -18.83 4.74
CA ALA A 178 -3.80 -19.99 3.89
C ALA A 178 -5.11 -20.52 3.32
N ASP A 179 -5.09 -20.92 2.06
CA ASP A 179 -6.21 -21.59 1.40
C ASP A 179 -5.78 -22.94 0.78
N GLY A 180 -6.77 -23.72 0.34
CA GLY A 180 -6.57 -24.98 -0.38
C GLY A 180 -6.79 -24.87 -1.89
N ILE A 181 -6.78 -23.67 -2.45
CA ILE A 181 -7.06 -23.42 -3.87
C ILE A 181 -5.75 -23.57 -4.66
N TRP A 182 -5.68 -24.57 -5.51
CA TRP A 182 -4.46 -25.01 -6.16
C TRP A 182 -3.62 -23.90 -6.84
N LEU A 183 -4.15 -22.98 -7.53
CA LEU A 183 -3.38 -21.91 -8.17
C LEU A 183 -3.34 -20.60 -7.37
N SER A 184 -3.82 -20.63 -6.13
CA SER A 184 -3.75 -19.46 -5.26
C SER A 184 -2.31 -19.15 -4.86
N PRO A 185 -1.85 -17.90 -4.91
CA PRO A 185 -0.59 -17.53 -4.29
C PRO A 185 -0.53 -17.78 -2.77
N SER A 186 -1.70 -17.93 -2.12
CA SER A 186 -1.84 -18.27 -0.69
C SER A 186 -2.03 -19.78 -0.44
N TYR A 187 -1.86 -20.63 -1.48
CA TYR A 187 -2.02 -22.06 -1.32
C TYR A 187 -1.06 -22.62 -0.28
N GLY A 188 -1.64 -23.25 0.75
CA GLY A 188 -0.92 -23.94 1.81
C GLY A 188 -0.14 -23.03 2.78
N ARG A 189 -0.23 -21.70 2.68
CA ARG A 189 0.50 -20.77 3.55
C ARG A 189 -0.21 -19.44 3.72
N ARG A 190 -0.19 -18.91 4.93
CA ARG A 190 -0.60 -17.52 5.20
C ARG A 190 0.35 -16.56 4.50
N THR A 191 -0.17 -15.54 3.85
CA THR A 191 0.63 -14.65 3.00
C THR A 191 0.40 -13.17 3.30
N CYS A 192 1.43 -12.40 2.96
CA CYS A 192 1.38 -10.96 2.83
C CYS A 192 1.53 -10.60 1.35
N TYR A 193 0.52 -9.99 0.76
CA TYR A 193 0.60 -9.43 -0.58
C TYR A 193 1.19 -8.03 -0.51
N ILE A 194 2.21 -7.77 -1.32
CA ILE A 194 2.86 -6.47 -1.43
C ILE A 194 2.78 -6.02 -2.88
N GLY A 195 2.11 -4.89 -3.12
CA GLY A 195 1.84 -4.38 -4.45
C GLY A 195 2.43 -3.00 -4.71
N LEU A 196 3.03 -2.83 -5.88
CA LEU A 196 3.55 -1.57 -6.41
C LEU A 196 2.70 -1.08 -7.57
N VAL A 197 2.44 0.22 -7.58
CA VAL A 197 1.62 0.89 -8.59
C VAL A 197 2.38 2.05 -9.20
N GLN A 198 2.41 2.11 -10.54
CA GLN A 198 2.88 3.26 -11.30
C GLN A 198 1.74 3.78 -12.18
N TYR A 199 1.25 4.99 -11.90
CA TYR A 199 0.14 5.60 -12.63
C TYR A 199 0.51 6.08 -14.02
N ARG A 200 -0.45 5.95 -14.94
CA ARG A 200 -0.43 6.46 -16.31
C ARG A 200 -1.43 7.61 -16.45
N PRO A 201 -1.15 8.78 -15.85
CA PRO A 201 -2.05 9.92 -15.96
C PRO A 201 -2.28 10.28 -17.43
N TYR A 202 -3.54 10.45 -17.82
CA TYR A 202 -3.94 10.72 -19.22
C TYR A 202 -3.44 9.68 -20.24
N ARG A 203 -3.25 8.41 -19.83
CA ARG A 203 -2.76 7.29 -20.65
C ARG A 203 -1.32 7.42 -21.13
N TRP A 204 -0.58 8.41 -20.69
CA TRP A 204 0.81 8.58 -21.07
C TRP A 204 1.71 7.55 -20.37
N PRO A 205 2.68 6.96 -21.08
CA PRO A 205 3.58 5.98 -20.48
C PRO A 205 4.48 6.65 -19.43
N VAL A 206 4.78 5.92 -18.36
CA VAL A 206 5.74 6.28 -17.31
C VAL A 206 6.80 5.20 -17.18
N ARG A 207 7.94 5.53 -16.63
CA ARG A 207 8.99 4.55 -16.34
C ARG A 207 8.56 3.65 -15.21
N TYR A 208 8.65 2.34 -15.38
CA TYR A 208 8.27 1.36 -14.36
C TYR A 208 9.06 0.05 -14.44
N ARG A 209 9.63 -0.27 -15.61
CA ARG A 209 10.18 -1.61 -15.88
C ARG A 209 11.35 -1.96 -14.97
N ARG A 210 12.29 -1.02 -14.76
CA ARG A 210 13.43 -1.25 -13.87
C ARG A 210 12.97 -1.35 -12.41
N LEU A 211 12.06 -0.48 -12.01
CA LEU A 211 11.47 -0.50 -10.67
C LEU A 211 10.81 -1.85 -10.38
N PHE A 212 9.97 -2.34 -11.31
CA PHE A 212 9.27 -3.62 -11.15
C PHE A 212 10.22 -4.81 -11.20
N ALA A 213 11.20 -4.81 -12.09
CA ALA A 213 12.20 -5.89 -12.15
C ALA A 213 13.03 -5.98 -10.84
N ARG A 214 13.41 -4.85 -10.26
CA ARG A 214 14.12 -4.80 -8.97
C ARG A 214 13.22 -5.26 -7.81
N PHE A 215 11.98 -4.82 -7.80
CA PHE A 215 11.00 -5.27 -6.81
C PHE A 215 10.77 -6.79 -6.90
N GLU A 216 10.55 -7.30 -8.09
CA GLU A 216 10.36 -8.71 -8.36
C GLU A 216 11.56 -9.56 -7.90
N ALA A 217 12.79 -9.13 -8.24
CA ALA A 217 14.01 -9.78 -7.77
C ALA A 217 14.11 -9.79 -6.23
N LEU A 218 13.62 -8.73 -5.58
CA LEU A 218 13.58 -8.64 -4.13
C LEU A 218 12.53 -9.60 -3.53
N MET A 219 11.33 -9.67 -4.11
CA MET A 219 10.27 -10.55 -3.63
C MET A 219 10.64 -12.03 -3.76
N ARG A 220 11.38 -12.41 -4.79
CA ARG A 220 11.92 -13.77 -4.94
C ARG A 220 12.84 -14.19 -3.80
N GLN A 221 13.57 -13.27 -3.17
CA GLN A 221 14.41 -13.56 -1.99
C GLN A 221 13.58 -13.94 -0.75
N PHE A 222 12.29 -13.67 -0.76
CA PHE A 222 11.34 -13.98 0.31
C PHE A 222 10.30 -15.02 -0.14
N ASP A 223 10.64 -15.93 -1.04
CA ASP A 223 9.74 -16.97 -1.58
C ASP A 223 8.42 -16.40 -2.11
N GLY A 224 8.48 -15.23 -2.72
CA GLY A 224 7.32 -14.50 -3.22
C GLY A 224 6.71 -15.18 -4.44
N ARG A 225 5.39 -15.46 -4.39
CA ARG A 225 4.60 -15.93 -5.53
C ARG A 225 3.96 -14.74 -6.26
N PRO A 226 4.08 -14.65 -7.61
CA PRO A 226 3.47 -13.55 -8.34
C PRO A 226 1.95 -13.62 -8.33
N HIS A 227 1.29 -12.45 -8.32
CA HIS A 227 -0.15 -12.37 -8.49
C HIS A 227 -0.52 -12.50 -9.97
N TRP A 228 -1.35 -13.47 -10.33
CA TRP A 228 -1.68 -13.83 -11.72
C TRP A 228 -2.22 -12.68 -12.58
N ALA A 229 -2.96 -11.75 -11.99
CA ALA A 229 -3.56 -10.62 -12.72
C ALA A 229 -2.66 -9.38 -12.78
N LYS A 230 -1.40 -9.48 -12.38
CA LYS A 230 -0.45 -8.36 -12.34
C LYS A 230 0.74 -8.62 -13.27
N THR A 231 1.52 -7.56 -13.53
CA THR A 231 2.74 -7.70 -14.34
C THR A 231 3.80 -8.46 -13.57
N HIS A 232 4.35 -9.52 -14.14
CA HIS A 232 5.51 -10.24 -13.63
C HIS A 232 6.31 -10.86 -14.79
N THR A 233 7.56 -11.24 -14.53
CA THR A 233 8.45 -11.90 -15.49
C THR A 233 8.64 -13.39 -15.20
N ALA A 234 7.97 -13.93 -14.17
CA ALA A 234 8.04 -15.34 -13.83
C ALA A 234 7.61 -16.20 -15.03
N TYR A 235 8.40 -17.22 -15.35
CA TYR A 235 8.20 -18.12 -16.46
C TYR A 235 7.97 -19.56 -15.98
N ARG A 236 7.55 -20.44 -16.88
CA ARG A 236 7.06 -21.77 -16.53
C ARG A 236 7.98 -22.58 -15.58
N PRO A 237 9.32 -22.72 -15.80
CA PRO A 237 10.18 -23.43 -14.86
C PRO A 237 10.15 -22.87 -13.45
N GLU A 238 10.16 -21.54 -13.29
CA GLU A 238 10.08 -20.89 -11.99
C GLU A 238 8.71 -21.13 -11.33
N LEU A 239 7.61 -21.01 -12.08
CA LEU A 239 6.26 -21.20 -11.57
C LEU A 239 5.99 -22.65 -11.14
N LEU A 240 6.70 -23.64 -11.70
CA LEU A 240 6.59 -25.03 -11.31
C LEU A 240 7.28 -25.36 -9.97
N THR A 241 8.08 -24.44 -9.44
CA THR A 241 8.79 -24.60 -8.14
C THR A 241 8.12 -23.86 -7.00
N LEU A 242 7.11 -23.05 -7.30
CA LEU A 242 6.35 -22.25 -6.33
C LEU A 242 5.12 -23.01 -5.79
#